data_f69252797b16fccbce097f9e78d74ea2
#
_entry.id   f69252797b16fccbce097f9e78d74ea2
#
_cell.length_a   1.000
_cell.length_b   1.000
_cell.length_c   1.000
_cell.angle_alpha   90.00
_cell.angle_beta   90.00
_cell.angle_gamma   90.00
#
_symmetry.space_group_name_H-M   'P 1'
#
loop_
_entity.id
_entity.type
_entity.pdbx_description
1 polymer ?
#
loop_
_entity_poly.entity_id
_entity_poly.type
_entity_poly.pdbx_seq_one_letter_code
_entity_poly.pdbx_strand_id
1 'polypeptide(L)'
;SALAMQNDVNGIAWCLADYLPDLGIKYLWMGEHHYKSQVPFNMPTVFQWESPSGKPILTYRADHYNTGNFWGIEQGDIQKTEPKLLHYLSELERKHYPFDAVGVQYSGYFTDNSPPSIIECKLIREWNEKYAYPKLRSATASEFMDYVTERYGDKIPAYRAAYPDWWTD
;
A
#
# COMPACT_ATOMS: atom_id res chain seq x y z
N SER A 1 -15.56 7.34 -6.89
CA SER A 1 -14.17 7.22 -6.42
C SER A 1 -13.25 7.15 -7.62
N ALA A 2 -12.13 7.83 -7.57
CA ALA A 2 -11.13 7.80 -8.64
C ALA A 2 -10.08 6.68 -8.42
N LEU A 3 -10.31 5.77 -7.47
CA LEU A 3 -9.38 4.71 -7.10
C LEU A 3 -10.09 3.34 -7.14
N ALA A 4 -9.47 2.37 -7.79
CA ALA A 4 -9.79 0.96 -7.67
C ALA A 4 -8.83 0.31 -6.66
N MET A 5 -9.35 -0.65 -5.90
CA MET A 5 -8.57 -1.40 -4.91
C MET A 5 -8.80 -2.89 -5.11
N GLN A 6 -7.72 -3.66 -5.05
CA GLN A 6 -7.75 -5.11 -5.07
C GLN A 6 -6.85 -5.63 -3.95
N ASN A 7 -7.44 -6.41 -3.05
CA ASN A 7 -6.73 -7.00 -1.91
C ASN A 7 -6.83 -8.52 -1.98
N ASP A 8 -5.89 -9.21 -1.36
CA ASP A 8 -5.87 -10.67 -1.25
C ASP A 8 -5.83 -11.39 -2.60
N VAL A 9 -5.32 -10.73 -3.63
CA VAL A 9 -5.16 -11.28 -4.97
C VAL A 9 -3.78 -10.88 -5.47
N ASN A 10 -2.98 -11.85 -5.80
CA ASN A 10 -1.59 -11.66 -6.24
C ASN A 10 -1.51 -11.68 -7.76
N GLY A 11 -1.86 -10.58 -8.34
CA GLY A 11 -1.85 -10.42 -9.78
C GLY A 11 -3.18 -9.87 -10.28
N ILE A 12 -3.11 -9.31 -11.45
CA ILE A 12 -4.27 -8.67 -12.10
C ILE A 12 -4.09 -8.79 -13.61
N ALA A 13 -5.17 -9.07 -14.29
CA ALA A 13 -5.15 -9.18 -15.75
C ALA A 13 -4.66 -7.85 -16.38
N TRP A 14 -3.62 -7.93 -17.20
CA TRP A 14 -2.97 -6.74 -17.78
C TRP A 14 -3.93 -5.86 -18.60
N CYS A 15 -4.93 -6.46 -19.23
CA CYS A 15 -5.96 -5.71 -19.96
C CYS A 15 -6.80 -4.76 -19.07
N LEU A 16 -6.85 -4.96 -17.76
CA LEU A 16 -7.55 -4.04 -16.86
C LEU A 16 -6.92 -2.64 -16.87
N ALA A 17 -5.62 -2.55 -17.11
CA ALA A 17 -4.96 -1.26 -17.27
C ALA A 17 -5.47 -0.47 -18.51
N ASP A 18 -6.08 -1.14 -19.48
CA ASP A 18 -6.76 -0.45 -20.61
C ASP A 18 -8.13 0.09 -20.21
N TYR A 19 -8.87 -0.64 -19.39
CA TYR A 19 -10.26 -0.30 -19.08
C TYR A 19 -10.43 0.66 -17.91
N LEU A 20 -9.61 0.53 -16.88
CA LEU A 20 -9.73 1.35 -15.66
C LEU A 20 -9.68 2.86 -15.95
N PRO A 21 -8.72 3.37 -16.77
CA PRO A 21 -8.71 4.79 -17.13
C PRO A 21 -9.95 5.24 -17.89
N ASP A 22 -10.50 4.41 -18.78
CA ASP A 22 -11.71 4.73 -19.54
C ASP A 22 -12.95 4.85 -18.64
N LEU A 23 -12.93 4.20 -17.48
CA LEU A 23 -13.96 4.31 -16.45
C LEU A 23 -13.73 5.50 -15.49
N GLY A 24 -12.73 6.34 -15.76
CA GLY A 24 -12.37 7.48 -14.90
C GLY A 24 -11.62 7.09 -13.64
N ILE A 25 -11.08 5.87 -13.57
CA ILE A 25 -10.22 5.43 -12.47
C ILE A 25 -8.81 5.97 -12.70
N LYS A 26 -8.32 6.76 -11.76
CA LYS A 26 -6.97 7.36 -11.80
C LYS A 26 -5.90 6.49 -11.16
N TYR A 27 -6.28 5.74 -10.12
CA TYR A 27 -5.38 5.01 -9.27
C TYR A 27 -5.80 3.56 -9.12
N LEU A 28 -4.81 2.69 -9.08
CA LEU A 28 -4.99 1.28 -8.69
C LEU A 28 -4.16 1.01 -7.44
N TRP A 29 -4.79 0.45 -6.42
CA TRP A 29 -4.12 0.00 -5.19
C TRP A 29 -4.22 -1.51 -5.09
N MET A 30 -3.09 -2.16 -4.87
CA MET A 30 -3.04 -3.61 -4.70
C MET A 30 -2.44 -3.94 -3.34
N GLY A 31 -3.25 -4.56 -2.49
CA GLY A 31 -2.82 -5.11 -1.19
C GLY A 31 -2.50 -6.60 -1.34
N GLU A 32 -1.24 -6.91 -1.28
CA GLU A 32 -0.71 -8.24 -1.59
C GLU A 32 -0.96 -9.27 -0.50
N HIS A 33 -0.89 -10.54 -0.89
CA HIS A 33 -0.87 -11.67 0.02
C HIS A 33 0.40 -12.51 -0.20
N HIS A 34 1.33 -12.45 0.73
CA HIS A 34 2.68 -13.01 0.55
C HIS A 34 2.82 -14.51 0.78
N TYR A 35 1.81 -15.17 1.34
CA TYR A 35 1.98 -16.54 1.83
C TYR A 35 1.98 -17.62 0.74
N LYS A 36 1.42 -17.32 -0.41
CA LYS A 36 1.19 -18.32 -1.45
C LYS A 36 2.09 -18.14 -2.68
N SER A 37 2.66 -16.97 -2.87
CA SER A 37 3.32 -16.64 -4.12
C SER A 37 4.40 -15.57 -3.98
N GLN A 38 5.26 -15.49 -4.98
CA GLN A 38 6.12 -14.34 -5.17
C GLN A 38 5.33 -13.22 -5.84
N VAL A 39 5.42 -12.03 -5.27
CA VAL A 39 4.80 -10.83 -5.83
C VAL A 39 5.84 -10.01 -6.60
N PRO A 40 5.46 -9.32 -7.67
CA PRO A 40 6.34 -8.38 -8.34
C PRO A 40 6.83 -7.30 -7.38
N PHE A 41 8.08 -6.92 -7.54
CA PHE A 41 8.80 -6.00 -6.66
C PHE A 41 9.08 -6.56 -5.25
N ASN A 42 10.21 -6.18 -4.69
CA ASN A 42 10.68 -6.65 -3.39
C ASN A 42 10.31 -5.71 -2.22
N MET A 43 9.55 -4.67 -2.51
CA MET A 43 9.07 -3.67 -1.56
C MET A 43 7.82 -2.97 -2.10
N PRO A 44 7.04 -2.26 -1.28
CA PRO A 44 5.96 -1.40 -1.75
C PRO A 44 6.47 -0.45 -2.84
N THR A 45 5.70 -0.28 -3.89
CA THR A 45 6.17 0.48 -5.07
C THR A 45 5.04 1.23 -5.72
N VAL A 46 5.26 2.52 -6.02
CA VAL A 46 4.39 3.32 -6.88
C VAL A 46 4.99 3.34 -8.28
N PHE A 47 4.18 3.08 -9.29
CA PHE A 47 4.62 3.06 -10.68
C PHE A 47 3.48 3.43 -11.64
N GLN A 48 3.82 3.94 -12.81
CA GLN A 48 2.89 4.06 -13.93
C GLN A 48 2.79 2.70 -14.61
N TRP A 49 1.68 2.01 -14.41
CA TRP A 49 1.43 0.75 -15.09
C TRP A 49 0.90 1.00 -16.48
N GLU A 50 1.71 0.70 -17.48
CA GLU A 50 1.32 0.85 -18.87
C GLU A 50 0.58 -0.38 -19.37
N SER A 51 -0.61 -0.17 -19.90
CA SER A 51 -1.45 -1.19 -20.50
C SER A 51 -0.85 -1.78 -21.78
N PRO A 52 -1.42 -2.87 -22.33
CA PRO A 52 -1.06 -3.36 -23.67
C PRO A 52 -1.17 -2.30 -24.76
N SER A 53 -2.17 -1.41 -24.70
CA SER A 53 -2.34 -0.32 -25.66
C SER A 53 -1.50 0.94 -25.35
N GLY A 54 -0.76 0.96 -24.22
CA GLY A 54 0.08 2.08 -23.81
C GLY A 54 -0.63 3.13 -22.95
N LYS A 55 -1.84 2.88 -22.45
CA LYS A 55 -2.50 3.77 -21.49
C LYS A 55 -1.88 3.61 -20.11
N PRO A 56 -1.48 4.68 -19.43
CA PRO A 56 -0.95 4.58 -18.07
C PRO A 56 -2.05 4.62 -17.02
N ILE A 57 -1.87 3.87 -15.94
CA ILE A 57 -2.61 4.04 -14.69
C ILE A 57 -1.63 4.05 -13.52
N LEU A 58 -1.74 5.05 -12.66
CA LEU A 58 -0.88 5.13 -11.49
C LEU A 58 -1.26 4.05 -10.50
N THR A 59 -0.30 3.18 -10.20
CA THR A 59 -0.52 1.97 -9.43
C THR A 59 0.37 1.96 -8.20
N TYR A 60 -0.18 1.55 -7.07
CA TYR A 60 0.57 1.24 -5.87
C TYR A 60 0.48 -0.25 -5.55
N ARG A 61 1.60 -0.93 -5.64
CA ARG A 61 1.78 -2.26 -5.05
C ARG A 61 2.09 -2.04 -3.59
N ALA A 62 1.09 -2.19 -2.73
CA ALA A 62 1.25 -2.15 -1.29
C ALA A 62 1.82 -3.49 -0.77
N ASP A 63 2.25 -3.50 0.47
CA ASP A 63 2.47 -4.76 1.18
C ASP A 63 1.14 -5.43 1.54
N HIS A 64 1.23 -6.51 2.31
CA HIS A 64 0.07 -7.27 2.73
C HIS A 64 -1.01 -6.34 3.30
N TYR A 65 -2.26 -6.55 2.89
CA TYR A 65 -3.39 -5.71 3.29
C TYR A 65 -3.67 -5.72 4.82
N ASN A 66 -3.06 -6.63 5.56
CA ASN A 66 -3.06 -6.68 7.03
C ASN A 66 -1.74 -6.21 7.68
N THR A 67 -0.87 -5.51 6.97
CA THR A 67 0.44 -5.12 7.52
C THR A 67 0.31 -4.34 8.83
N GLY A 68 -0.63 -3.39 8.91
CA GLY A 68 -0.89 -2.64 10.14
C GLY A 68 -1.36 -3.53 11.30
N ASN A 69 -2.16 -4.57 11.02
CA ASN A 69 -2.58 -5.53 12.01
C ASN A 69 -1.39 -6.37 12.52
N PHE A 70 -0.47 -6.77 11.63
CA PHE A 70 0.73 -7.50 12.04
C PHE A 70 1.63 -6.69 12.97
N TRP A 71 1.58 -5.37 12.91
CA TRP A 71 2.28 -4.50 13.86
C TRP A 71 1.59 -4.43 15.21
N GLY A 72 0.36 -4.89 15.33
CA GLY A 72 -0.43 -4.86 16.57
C GLY A 72 -1.16 -3.53 16.78
N ILE A 73 -1.43 -2.80 15.72
CA ILE A 73 -2.18 -1.52 15.78
C ILE A 73 -3.56 -1.73 16.42
N GLU A 74 -4.21 -2.85 16.14
CA GLU A 74 -5.51 -3.22 16.70
C GLU A 74 -5.51 -3.38 18.22
N GLN A 75 -4.35 -3.58 18.83
CA GLN A 75 -4.21 -3.67 20.28
C GLN A 75 -4.10 -2.31 20.96
N GLY A 76 -3.83 -1.25 20.18
CA GLY A 76 -3.66 0.11 20.69
C GLY A 76 -2.43 0.25 21.60
N ASP A 77 -1.44 -0.62 21.45
CA ASP A 77 -0.27 -0.71 22.31
C ASP A 77 0.99 -0.26 21.54
N ILE A 78 1.45 0.95 21.83
CA ILE A 78 2.66 1.52 21.22
C ILE A 78 3.88 0.65 21.45
N GLN A 79 4.03 0.05 22.63
CA GLN A 79 5.22 -0.74 22.96
C GLN A 79 5.34 -1.99 22.07
N LYS A 80 4.20 -2.54 21.63
CA LYS A 80 4.17 -3.67 20.70
C LYS A 80 4.34 -3.22 19.25
N THR A 81 3.79 -2.07 18.89
CA THR A 81 3.83 -1.53 17.53
C THR A 81 5.20 -0.97 17.17
N GLU A 82 5.84 -0.27 18.11
CA GLU A 82 7.11 0.46 17.89
C GLU A 82 8.21 -0.41 17.26
N PRO A 83 8.60 -1.56 17.84
CA PRO A 83 9.71 -2.33 17.28
C PRO A 83 9.42 -2.86 15.87
N LYS A 84 8.17 -3.22 15.59
CA LYS A 84 7.76 -3.77 14.30
C LYS A 84 7.73 -2.68 13.23
N LEU A 85 7.20 -1.50 13.56
CA LEU A 85 7.18 -0.36 12.66
C LEU A 85 8.59 0.12 12.35
N LEU A 86 9.45 0.25 13.34
CA LEU A 86 10.84 0.68 13.14
C LEU A 86 11.63 -0.35 12.33
N HIS A 87 11.44 -1.65 12.57
CA HIS A 87 12.04 -2.70 11.74
C HIS A 87 11.59 -2.58 10.28
N TYR A 88 10.30 -2.40 10.04
CA TYR A 88 9.75 -2.23 8.70
C TYR A 88 10.37 -1.03 7.95
N LEU A 89 10.47 0.12 8.61
CA LEU A 89 11.09 1.31 8.01
C LEU A 89 12.58 1.10 7.75
N SER A 90 13.30 0.45 8.64
CA SER A 90 14.72 0.11 8.43
C SER A 90 14.91 -0.82 7.22
N GLU A 91 13.99 -1.76 7.00
CA GLU A 91 14.03 -2.61 5.81
C GLU A 91 13.76 -1.81 4.52
N LEU A 92 12.85 -0.85 4.54
CA LEU A 92 12.62 0.04 3.41
C LEU A 92 13.84 0.91 3.12
N GLU A 93 14.48 1.47 4.14
CA GLU A 93 15.73 2.23 3.98
C GLU A 93 16.84 1.37 3.38
N ARG A 94 17.02 0.15 3.87
CA ARG A 94 18.00 -0.81 3.33
C ARG A 94 17.74 -1.17 1.87
N LYS A 95 16.49 -1.17 1.45
CA LYS A 95 16.06 -1.41 0.07
C LYS A 95 16.06 -0.16 -0.79
N HIS A 96 16.49 0.97 -0.27
CA HIS A 96 16.48 2.27 -0.95
C HIS A 96 15.09 2.71 -1.42
N TYR A 97 14.09 2.55 -0.55
CA TYR A 97 12.72 3.03 -0.84
C TYR A 97 12.74 4.52 -1.21
N PRO A 98 12.21 4.89 -2.38
CA PRO A 98 12.49 6.23 -2.94
C PRO A 98 11.55 7.34 -2.46
N PHE A 99 10.53 7.01 -1.66
CA PHE A 99 9.52 7.97 -1.22
C PHE A 99 9.66 8.28 0.28
N ASP A 100 9.21 9.46 0.69
CA ASP A 100 9.22 9.88 2.10
C ASP A 100 7.94 9.50 2.86
N ALA A 101 7.02 8.80 2.20
CA ALA A 101 5.83 8.23 2.79
C ALA A 101 5.57 6.83 2.25
N VAL A 102 5.03 5.96 3.07
CA VAL A 102 4.61 4.61 2.69
C VAL A 102 3.16 4.37 3.12
N GLY A 103 2.36 3.88 2.18
CA GLY A 103 0.99 3.50 2.44
C GLY A 103 0.93 2.09 3.06
N VAL A 104 0.30 1.98 4.21
CA VAL A 104 0.12 0.72 4.92
C VAL A 104 -1.35 0.48 5.17
N GLN A 105 -1.84 -0.71 4.81
CA GLN A 105 -3.23 -1.06 5.06
C GLN A 105 -3.42 -1.61 6.47
N TYR A 106 -4.59 -1.29 6.99
CA TYR A 106 -5.12 -1.77 8.24
C TYR A 106 -6.55 -2.25 8.03
N SER A 107 -6.84 -3.49 8.36
CA SER A 107 -8.10 -4.17 8.02
C SER A 107 -9.17 -4.09 9.12
N GLY A 108 -9.00 -3.23 10.13
CA GLY A 108 -9.95 -3.06 11.22
C GLY A 108 -9.60 -3.91 12.47
N TYR A 109 -10.62 -4.23 13.26
CA TYR A 109 -10.44 -4.89 14.55
C TYR A 109 -9.96 -6.34 14.41
N PHE A 110 -8.83 -6.68 14.96
CA PHE A 110 -8.11 -7.96 14.92
C PHE A 110 -7.38 -8.25 13.62
N THR A 111 -8.08 -8.51 12.51
CA THR A 111 -7.50 -9.03 11.28
C THR A 111 -8.47 -8.85 10.11
N ASP A 112 -8.28 -9.61 9.08
CA ASP A 112 -9.08 -9.76 7.90
C ASP A 112 -10.58 -9.98 8.21
N ASN A 113 -11.45 -9.44 7.35
CA ASN A 113 -12.92 -9.54 7.47
C ASN A 113 -13.48 -9.02 8.80
N SER A 114 -12.84 -8.06 9.40
CA SER A 114 -13.21 -7.51 10.70
C SER A 114 -14.05 -6.24 10.58
N PRO A 115 -14.85 -5.90 11.61
CA PRO A 115 -15.54 -4.63 11.64
C PRO A 115 -14.54 -3.46 11.74
N PRO A 116 -14.93 -2.24 11.31
CA PRO A 116 -14.13 -1.05 11.53
C PRO A 116 -13.79 -0.84 13.00
N SER A 117 -12.64 -0.25 13.26
CA SER A 117 -12.14 0.08 14.59
C SER A 117 -11.68 1.52 14.65
N ILE A 118 -11.73 2.12 15.85
CA ILE A 118 -11.17 3.45 16.13
C ILE A 118 -9.89 3.36 16.96
N ILE A 119 -9.43 2.16 17.25
CA ILE A 119 -8.25 1.93 18.11
C ILE A 119 -7.01 2.51 17.45
N GLU A 120 -6.87 2.34 16.13
CA GLU A 120 -5.77 2.91 15.36
C GLU A 120 -5.68 4.44 15.46
N CYS A 121 -6.82 5.13 15.51
CA CYS A 121 -6.83 6.59 15.65
C CYS A 121 -6.25 7.04 16.99
N LYS A 122 -6.50 6.28 18.06
CA LYS A 122 -5.95 6.54 19.38
C LYS A 122 -4.45 6.29 19.40
N LEU A 123 -4.02 5.15 18.85
CA LEU A 123 -2.60 4.81 18.74
C LEU A 123 -1.83 5.85 17.92
N ILE A 124 -2.35 6.26 16.77
CA ILE A 124 -1.73 7.29 15.92
C ILE A 124 -1.56 8.61 16.67
N ARG A 125 -2.56 9.04 17.43
CA ARG A 125 -2.48 10.26 18.24
C ARG A 125 -1.38 10.14 19.30
N GLU A 126 -1.42 9.10 20.10
CA GLU A 126 -0.44 8.83 21.15
C GLU A 126 0.99 8.71 20.58
N TRP A 127 1.14 8.02 19.45
CA TRP A 127 2.41 7.94 18.73
C TRP A 127 2.94 9.32 18.33
N ASN A 128 2.10 10.14 17.71
CA ASN A 128 2.50 11.46 17.23
C ASN A 128 2.77 12.47 18.35
N GLU A 129 2.21 12.27 19.54
CA GLU A 129 2.56 13.03 20.75
C GLU A 129 3.91 12.59 21.32
N LYS A 130 4.20 11.28 21.28
CA LYS A 130 5.40 10.70 21.86
C LYS A 130 6.64 10.86 20.96
N TYR A 131 6.49 10.71 19.64
CA TYR A 131 7.60 10.68 18.69
C TYR A 131 7.55 11.84 17.69
N ALA A 132 8.72 12.46 17.47
CA ALA A 132 8.88 13.47 16.44
C ALA A 132 8.85 12.85 15.03
N TYR A 133 9.39 11.64 14.87
CA TYR A 133 9.48 10.89 13.61
C TYR A 133 9.52 9.38 13.89
N PRO A 134 8.96 8.53 13.00
CA PRO A 134 8.08 8.90 11.89
C PRO A 134 6.73 9.43 12.39
N LYS A 135 6.06 10.23 11.57
CA LYS A 135 4.66 10.60 11.82
C LYS A 135 3.73 9.58 11.21
N LEU A 136 2.70 9.20 11.94
CA LEU A 136 1.64 8.33 11.47
C LEU A 136 0.40 9.18 11.11
N ARG A 137 -0.25 8.82 10.03
CA ARG A 137 -1.47 9.49 9.58
C ARG A 137 -2.50 8.45 9.14
N SER A 138 -3.71 8.54 9.67
CA SER A 138 -4.86 7.86 9.08
C SER A 138 -5.25 8.59 7.80
N ALA A 139 -5.34 7.86 6.69
CA ALA A 139 -5.62 8.41 5.37
C ALA A 139 -6.40 7.40 4.52
N THR A 140 -7.11 7.90 3.55
CA THR A 140 -7.62 7.06 2.47
C THR A 140 -6.50 6.72 1.48
N ALA A 141 -6.67 5.63 0.74
CA ALA A 141 -5.74 5.27 -0.33
C ALA A 141 -5.60 6.39 -1.38
N SER A 142 -6.69 7.10 -1.68
CA SER A 142 -6.64 8.25 -2.60
C SER A 142 -5.77 9.38 -2.08
N GLU A 143 -5.85 9.74 -0.80
CA GLU A 143 -5.01 10.79 -0.22
C GLU A 143 -3.52 10.46 -0.29
N PHE A 144 -3.16 9.18 -0.09
CA PHE A 144 -1.78 8.74 -0.27
C PHE A 144 -1.33 8.86 -1.73
N MET A 145 -2.16 8.42 -2.68
CA MET A 145 -1.85 8.49 -4.11
C MET A 145 -1.74 9.93 -4.61
N ASP A 146 -2.63 10.81 -4.15
CA ASP A 146 -2.56 12.25 -4.46
C ASP A 146 -1.26 12.86 -3.91
N TYR A 147 -0.89 12.56 -2.66
CA TYR A 147 0.36 13.02 -2.05
C TYR A 147 1.60 12.60 -2.86
N VAL A 148 1.67 11.32 -3.23
CA VAL A 148 2.81 10.81 -4.00
C VAL A 148 2.84 11.42 -5.40
N THR A 149 1.69 11.59 -6.04
CA THR A 149 1.58 12.21 -7.36
C THR A 149 2.05 13.65 -7.34
N GLU A 150 1.60 14.43 -6.37
CA GLU A 150 1.98 15.84 -6.24
C GLU A 150 3.49 16.01 -6.01
N ARG A 151 4.08 15.14 -5.21
CA ARG A 151 5.47 15.28 -4.78
C ARG A 151 6.48 14.62 -5.70
N TYR A 152 6.11 13.56 -6.37
CA TYR A 152 7.03 12.69 -7.13
C TYR A 152 6.60 12.41 -8.57
N GLY A 153 5.50 12.97 -9.04
CA GLY A 153 4.86 12.61 -10.30
C GLY A 153 5.80 12.34 -11.47
N ASP A 154 6.71 13.30 -11.75
CA ASP A 154 7.67 13.20 -12.86
C ASP A 154 8.78 12.16 -12.62
N LYS A 155 8.92 11.65 -11.41
CA LYS A 155 9.96 10.68 -10.99
C LYS A 155 9.43 9.26 -10.84
N ILE A 156 8.12 9.06 -10.99
CA ILE A 156 7.50 7.75 -10.83
C ILE A 156 7.85 6.90 -12.06
N PRO A 157 8.47 5.72 -11.86
CA PRO A 157 8.88 4.88 -12.99
C PRO A 157 7.70 4.28 -13.73
N ALA A 158 7.85 4.07 -15.03
CA ALA A 158 6.89 3.30 -15.82
C ALA A 158 7.22 1.79 -15.76
N TYR A 159 6.18 0.98 -15.76
CA TYR A 159 6.25 -0.47 -15.83
C TYR A 159 5.29 -0.98 -16.90
N ARG A 160 5.85 -1.61 -17.93
CA ARG A 160 5.08 -2.16 -19.07
C ARG A 160 5.26 -3.67 -19.14
N ALA A 161 4.47 -4.38 -18.38
CA ALA A 161 4.40 -5.85 -18.42
C ALA A 161 3.11 -6.32 -17.75
N ALA A 162 2.75 -7.58 -17.95
CA ALA A 162 1.72 -8.22 -17.15
C ALA A 162 2.10 -8.16 -15.66
N TYR A 163 1.09 -8.13 -14.81
CA TYR A 163 1.27 -8.28 -13.36
C TYR A 163 0.92 -9.73 -13.00
N PRO A 164 1.89 -10.64 -13.05
CA PRO A 164 1.60 -12.06 -12.95
C PRO A 164 1.08 -12.44 -11.57
N ASP A 165 0.24 -13.44 -11.59
CA ASP A 165 -0.26 -14.12 -10.41
C ASP A 165 0.34 -15.53 -10.33
N TRP A 166 0.90 -15.85 -9.19
CA TRP A 166 1.43 -17.17 -8.88
C TRP A 166 0.60 -17.86 -7.78
N TRP A 167 -0.61 -17.39 -7.60
CA TRP A 167 -1.51 -17.88 -6.56
C TRP A 167 -1.93 -19.35 -6.78
N THR A 168 -1.97 -19.76 -8.01
CA THR A 168 -2.68 -20.97 -8.47
C THR A 168 -1.78 -22.06 -9.06
N ASP A 169 -0.54 -22.07 -8.80
CA ASP A 169 0.33 -23.17 -9.27
C ASP A 169 0.09 -24.49 -8.52
#